data_3e8d417409c40a7d4e8d4f1b9fe5bbed
#
_entry.id   3e8d417409c40a7d4e8d4f1b9fe5bbed
#
_cell.length_a   1.000
_cell.length_b   1.000
_cell.length_c   1.000
_cell.angle_alpha   90.00
_cell.angle_beta   90.00
_cell.angle_gamma   90.00
#
_symmetry.space_group_name_H-M   'P 1'
#
loop_
_entity.id
_entity.type
_entity.pdbx_description
1 polymer ?
#
loop_
_entity_poly.entity_id
_entity_poly.type
_entity_poly.pdbx_seq_one_letter_code
_entity_poly.pdbx_strand_id
1 'polypeptide(L)'
;MYDLSKHPYFEEYTDPVSGVRSYILKKIAAPIQQNLYFTHLGGITTDGKYMWIRCAEWPSRTIRYGVVSLDPDAPYLRVFNNATFDTTLLSPVPGTHKALFGVRNKVYEIDVEGNTREILTIDEELIHGRWIEWISTHLSVNSTGELITLDMYIGGKSYMAIGNYRTGEVTHIMKSERHYNHAQFSPTDPRLFIVDQDWVRDPVSGERFDVDQRIWLMDIDKTIFEPIDPGNWFRHNNSIYCHDFWSADGYICWPDLLEYVYEYNVYTKEKNVVWKRSVCHAHTLDRRLWVADATPYGWSPCDVVFFDRDSGKEINIFTALPKPKYDKSVYHLDPHPAFSPDGSLIVSMTTVKDGEIDIALTPVKELLDKCRIFGTSV
;
A
#
# COMPACT_ATOMS: atom_id res chain seq x y z
N MET A 1 3.08 5.73 21.61
CA MET A 1 2.52 4.40 21.23
C MET A 1 1.55 3.93 22.31
N TYR A 2 0.38 3.47 21.94
CA TYR A 2 -0.60 2.88 22.84
C TYR A 2 -0.18 1.47 23.28
N ASP A 3 -0.57 1.07 24.50
CA ASP A 3 -0.34 -0.28 25.02
C ASP A 3 -1.43 -1.25 24.55
N LEU A 4 -1.17 -1.87 23.39
CA LEU A 4 -2.12 -2.78 22.76
C LEU A 4 -2.44 -4.04 23.58
N SER A 5 -1.61 -4.39 24.59
CA SER A 5 -1.88 -5.53 25.48
C SER A 5 -3.12 -5.32 26.35
N LYS A 6 -3.52 -4.06 26.56
CA LYS A 6 -4.71 -3.66 27.29
C LYS A 6 -5.93 -3.41 26.40
N HIS A 7 -5.73 -3.42 25.08
CA HIS A 7 -6.79 -3.06 24.16
C HIS A 7 -7.83 -4.18 24.01
N PRO A 8 -9.15 -3.93 24.23
CA PRO A 8 -10.15 -5.00 24.24
C PRO A 8 -10.35 -5.69 22.88
N TYR A 9 -9.96 -5.03 21.78
CA TYR A 9 -10.14 -5.53 20.42
C TYR A 9 -8.94 -6.31 19.89
N PHE A 10 -7.83 -6.33 20.58
CA PHE A 10 -6.66 -7.08 20.17
C PHE A 10 -6.41 -8.27 21.10
N GLU A 11 -5.71 -9.26 20.60
CA GLU A 11 -5.21 -10.39 21.35
C GLU A 11 -3.74 -10.60 21.03
N GLU A 12 -2.98 -10.98 22.04
CA GLU A 12 -1.54 -11.22 21.91
C GLU A 12 -1.30 -12.56 21.18
N TYR A 13 -0.35 -12.54 20.26
CA TYR A 13 0.19 -13.71 19.60
C TYR A 13 1.71 -13.65 19.66
N THR A 14 2.36 -14.77 19.97
CA THR A 14 3.82 -14.89 19.93
C THR A 14 4.19 -15.90 18.85
N ASP A 15 5.00 -15.49 17.87
CA ASP A 15 5.51 -16.41 16.86
C ASP A 15 6.35 -17.51 17.50
N PRO A 16 6.02 -18.79 17.27
CA PRO A 16 6.65 -19.91 17.98
C PRO A 16 8.12 -20.13 17.63
N VAL A 17 8.59 -19.57 16.50
CA VAL A 17 9.97 -19.74 16.03
C VAL A 17 10.84 -18.57 16.48
N SER A 18 10.43 -17.34 16.19
CA SER A 18 11.21 -16.13 16.47
C SER A 18 10.96 -15.59 17.88
N GLY A 19 9.85 -15.98 18.52
CA GLY A 19 9.40 -15.41 19.79
C GLY A 19 9.01 -13.93 19.70
N VAL A 20 8.70 -13.41 18.51
CA VAL A 20 8.20 -12.03 18.31
C VAL A 20 6.74 -11.96 18.69
N ARG A 21 6.38 -10.95 19.48
CA ARG A 21 4.99 -10.67 19.83
C ARG A 21 4.33 -9.73 18.85
N SER A 22 3.09 -10.03 18.52
CA SER A 22 2.20 -9.22 17.73
C SER A 22 0.82 -9.17 18.39
N TYR A 23 0.03 -8.17 18.04
CA TYR A 23 -1.35 -7.99 18.50
C TYR A 23 -2.29 -8.16 17.33
N ILE A 24 -3.10 -9.20 17.35
CA ILE A 24 -4.02 -9.56 16.28
C ILE A 24 -5.40 -8.96 16.56
N LEU A 25 -5.97 -8.24 15.59
CA LEU A 25 -7.33 -7.73 15.69
C LEU A 25 -8.32 -8.90 15.73
N LYS A 26 -9.13 -8.97 16.78
CA LYS A 26 -10.18 -9.98 16.95
C LYS A 26 -11.20 -9.87 15.81
N LYS A 27 -11.92 -10.96 15.52
CA LYS A 27 -12.99 -11.01 14.48
C LYS A 27 -14.24 -10.22 14.89
N ILE A 28 -14.11 -8.92 15.09
CA ILE A 28 -15.19 -8.04 15.55
C ILE A 28 -15.75 -7.12 14.46
N ALA A 29 -14.98 -6.88 13.39
CA ALA A 29 -15.40 -6.04 12.27
C ALA A 29 -16.03 -6.88 11.15
N ALA A 30 -15.37 -7.97 10.77
CA ALA A 30 -15.81 -8.88 9.71
C ALA A 30 -15.08 -10.24 9.82
N PRO A 31 -15.58 -11.30 9.16
CA PRO A 31 -14.85 -12.57 9.05
C PRO A 31 -13.50 -12.45 8.36
N ILE A 32 -13.37 -11.55 7.39
CA ILE A 32 -12.10 -11.23 6.69
C ILE A 32 -11.78 -9.78 7.00
N GLN A 33 -10.64 -9.55 7.66
CA GLN A 33 -10.14 -8.24 8.04
C GLN A 33 -8.75 -8.05 7.45
N GLN A 34 -8.55 -6.98 6.67
CA GLN A 34 -7.31 -6.71 5.96
C GLN A 34 -6.82 -5.29 6.24
N ASN A 35 -5.49 -5.10 6.34
CA ASN A 35 -4.91 -3.76 6.32
C ASN A 35 -5.13 -3.09 4.96
N LEU A 36 -4.97 -1.78 4.91
CA LEU A 36 -4.83 -1.08 3.64
C LEU A 36 -3.45 -1.36 3.08
N TYR A 37 -3.41 -1.88 1.88
CA TYR A 37 -2.19 -2.11 1.14
C TYR A 37 -1.98 -1.01 0.08
N PHE A 38 -0.78 -0.89 -0.43
CA PHE A 38 -0.37 0.16 -1.38
C PHE A 38 -0.54 1.58 -0.84
N THR A 39 -0.47 1.78 0.47
CA THR A 39 -0.44 3.10 1.08
C THR A 39 0.87 3.28 1.83
N HIS A 40 1.47 4.46 1.75
CA HIS A 40 2.72 4.78 2.46
C HIS A 40 2.63 4.65 3.98
N LEU A 41 1.40 4.60 4.52
CA LEU A 41 1.16 4.69 5.96
C LEU A 41 0.50 3.45 6.56
N GLY A 42 0.42 2.33 5.80
CA GLY A 42 -0.19 1.08 6.29
C GLY A 42 -1.61 1.22 6.83
N GLY A 43 -2.32 2.27 6.45
CA GLY A 43 -3.68 2.56 6.90
C GLY A 43 -3.78 3.21 8.28
N ILE A 44 -2.67 3.42 9.00
CA ILE A 44 -2.67 4.10 10.32
C ILE A 44 -2.60 5.61 10.12
N THR A 45 -3.42 6.38 10.86
CA THR A 45 -3.39 7.85 10.85
C THR A 45 -2.05 8.38 11.37
N THR A 46 -1.66 9.56 10.90
CA THR A 46 -0.34 10.14 11.20
C THR A 46 -0.07 10.32 12.71
N ASP A 47 -1.11 10.53 13.50
CA ASP A 47 -1.01 10.62 14.97
C ASP A 47 -1.04 9.24 15.67
N GLY A 48 -1.11 8.15 14.90
CA GLY A 48 -1.16 6.79 15.42
C GLY A 48 -2.45 6.40 16.15
N LYS A 49 -3.51 7.21 16.06
CA LYS A 49 -4.73 7.02 16.85
C LYS A 49 -5.72 6.05 16.23
N TYR A 50 -5.84 6.04 14.92
CA TYR A 50 -6.78 5.20 14.21
C TYR A 50 -6.09 4.36 13.13
N MET A 51 -6.66 3.20 12.86
CA MET A 51 -6.27 2.33 11.75
C MET A 51 -7.50 2.10 10.86
N TRP A 52 -7.37 2.44 9.57
CA TRP A 52 -8.33 2.09 8.54
C TRP A 52 -8.16 0.63 8.13
N ILE A 53 -9.27 -0.07 7.93
CA ILE A 53 -9.30 -1.50 7.64
C ILE A 53 -10.24 -1.81 6.48
N ARG A 54 -9.96 -2.90 5.78
CA ARG A 54 -10.87 -3.50 4.80
C ARG A 54 -11.60 -4.68 5.45
N CYS A 55 -12.89 -4.77 5.17
CA CYS A 55 -13.78 -5.78 5.73
C CYS A 55 -14.49 -6.52 4.61
N ALA A 56 -14.48 -7.85 4.68
CA ALA A 56 -15.17 -8.70 3.72
C ALA A 56 -15.78 -9.93 4.39
N GLU A 57 -16.71 -10.55 3.68
CA GLU A 57 -17.36 -11.79 4.09
C GLU A 57 -17.48 -12.73 2.90
N TRP A 58 -16.91 -13.92 3.02
CA TRP A 58 -17.01 -14.96 2.01
C TRP A 58 -18.48 -15.45 1.85
N PRO A 59 -18.98 -15.68 0.63
CA PRO A 59 -18.33 -15.55 -0.69
C PRO A 59 -18.55 -14.20 -1.36
N SER A 60 -18.97 -13.18 -0.65
CA SER A 60 -19.23 -11.85 -1.20
C SER A 60 -17.95 -11.21 -1.74
N ARG A 61 -18.06 -10.57 -2.91
CA ARG A 61 -17.01 -9.72 -3.46
C ARG A 61 -17.09 -8.28 -2.97
N THR A 62 -18.09 -7.95 -2.17
CA THR A 62 -18.28 -6.61 -1.63
C THR A 62 -17.22 -6.36 -0.55
N ILE A 63 -16.40 -5.37 -0.78
CA ILE A 63 -15.45 -4.86 0.20
C ILE A 63 -16.08 -3.64 0.87
N ARG A 64 -16.04 -3.61 2.19
CA ARG A 64 -16.38 -2.45 3.01
C ARG A 64 -15.13 -1.96 3.69
N TYR A 65 -15.10 -0.69 4.02
CA TYR A 65 -14.04 -0.15 4.83
C TYR A 65 -14.53 0.12 6.25
N GLY A 66 -13.60 0.12 7.17
CA GLY A 66 -13.86 0.41 8.57
C GLY A 66 -12.69 1.15 9.18
N VAL A 67 -12.87 1.55 10.41
CA VAL A 67 -11.84 2.18 11.21
C VAL A 67 -11.86 1.60 12.63
N VAL A 68 -10.68 1.41 13.20
CA VAL A 68 -10.52 1.00 14.60
C VAL A 68 -9.60 1.99 15.30
N SER A 69 -9.98 2.44 16.52
CA SER A 69 -9.09 3.18 17.41
C SER A 69 -7.99 2.25 17.95
N LEU A 70 -6.77 2.76 18.05
CA LEU A 70 -5.66 2.05 18.69
C LEU A 70 -5.51 2.43 20.18
N ASP A 71 -6.33 3.37 20.66
CA ASP A 71 -6.37 3.81 22.04
C ASP A 71 -7.15 2.82 22.92
N PRO A 72 -6.50 2.08 23.86
CA PRO A 72 -7.18 1.13 24.72
C PRO A 72 -8.16 1.78 25.71
N ASP A 73 -7.96 3.05 26.04
CA ASP A 73 -8.83 3.81 26.96
C ASP A 73 -10.05 4.40 26.27
N ALA A 74 -10.01 4.47 24.92
CA ALA A 74 -11.10 4.94 24.08
C ALA A 74 -11.33 3.98 22.89
N PRO A 75 -11.68 2.70 23.13
CA PRO A 75 -11.86 1.72 22.07
C PRO A 75 -13.06 2.08 21.20
N TYR A 76 -12.82 2.15 19.92
CA TYR A 76 -13.81 2.50 18.91
C TYR A 76 -13.61 1.62 17.68
N LEU A 77 -14.71 1.15 17.11
CA LEU A 77 -14.72 0.43 15.85
C LEU A 77 -15.98 0.78 15.07
N ARG A 78 -15.81 1.07 13.80
CA ARG A 78 -16.92 1.32 12.88
C ARG A 78 -16.64 0.70 11.52
N VAL A 79 -17.63 -0.01 10.97
CA VAL A 79 -17.64 -0.45 9.57
C VAL A 79 -18.65 0.40 8.81
N PHE A 80 -18.25 0.93 7.66
CA PHE A 80 -19.05 1.82 6.84
C PHE A 80 -19.92 0.99 5.89
N ASN A 81 -21.19 0.83 6.22
CA ASN A 81 -22.12 0.00 5.44
C ASN A 81 -22.77 0.73 4.27
N ASN A 82 -22.70 2.06 4.25
CA ASN A 82 -23.41 2.92 3.30
C ASN A 82 -22.55 3.41 2.13
N ALA A 83 -21.23 3.15 2.16
CA ALA A 83 -20.34 3.59 1.12
C ALA A 83 -20.04 2.43 0.19
N THR A 84 -20.35 2.58 -1.07
CA THR A 84 -19.93 1.70 -2.14
C THR A 84 -18.58 2.19 -2.64
N PHE A 85 -17.51 1.55 -2.22
CA PHE A 85 -16.16 1.84 -2.65
C PHE A 85 -15.86 0.97 -3.88
N ASP A 86 -16.14 1.47 -5.08
CA ASP A 86 -16.16 0.63 -6.28
C ASP A 86 -15.08 0.98 -7.32
N THR A 87 -14.56 2.19 -7.31
CA THR A 87 -13.68 2.65 -8.39
C THR A 87 -12.27 3.06 -7.94
N THR A 88 -11.93 2.84 -6.68
CA THR A 88 -10.59 3.08 -6.13
C THR A 88 -10.42 2.45 -4.75
N LEU A 89 -9.17 2.26 -4.32
CA LEU A 89 -8.86 1.88 -2.95
C LEU A 89 -9.05 3.07 -2.00
N LEU A 90 -9.44 2.79 -0.76
CA LEU A 90 -9.46 3.81 0.29
C LEU A 90 -8.04 4.28 0.57
N SER A 91 -7.81 5.59 0.51
CA SER A 91 -6.50 6.20 0.67
C SER A 91 -6.52 7.20 1.84
N PRO A 92 -5.82 6.92 2.95
CA PRO A 92 -5.73 7.85 4.08
C PRO A 92 -5.11 9.19 3.66
N VAL A 93 -5.66 10.29 4.19
CA VAL A 93 -5.13 11.64 3.96
C VAL A 93 -4.10 11.97 5.05
N PRO A 94 -2.83 12.17 4.71
CA PRO A 94 -1.78 12.46 5.68
C PRO A 94 -2.12 13.66 6.59
N GLY A 95 -1.78 13.56 7.87
CA GLY A 95 -2.03 14.63 8.85
C GLY A 95 -3.49 14.76 9.29
N THR A 96 -4.38 13.86 8.90
CA THR A 96 -5.81 13.91 9.23
C THR A 96 -6.34 12.56 9.71
N HIS A 97 -7.61 12.56 10.20
CA HIS A 97 -8.38 11.35 10.47
C HIS A 97 -9.35 11.01 9.32
N LYS A 98 -8.96 11.34 8.10
CA LYS A 98 -9.80 11.21 6.91
C LYS A 98 -9.17 10.28 5.89
N ALA A 99 -9.99 9.78 4.98
CA ALA A 99 -9.55 9.01 3.84
C ALA A 99 -10.35 9.39 2.59
N LEU A 100 -9.73 9.19 1.42
CA LEU A 100 -10.34 9.40 0.12
C LEU A 100 -10.81 8.07 -0.47
N PHE A 101 -11.89 8.11 -1.23
CA PHE A 101 -12.40 6.96 -1.98
C PHE A 101 -13.15 7.43 -3.23
N GLY A 102 -13.26 6.54 -4.22
CA GLY A 102 -13.97 6.81 -5.45
C GLY A 102 -15.30 6.05 -5.54
N VAL A 103 -16.31 6.73 -6.08
CA VAL A 103 -17.58 6.12 -6.47
C VAL A 103 -17.93 6.60 -7.87
N ARG A 104 -17.91 5.69 -8.84
CA ARG A 104 -18.11 6.01 -10.26
C ARG A 104 -17.10 7.08 -10.73
N ASN A 105 -17.58 8.28 -11.10
CA ASN A 105 -16.75 9.40 -11.55
C ASN A 105 -16.48 10.47 -10.50
N LYS A 106 -16.70 10.14 -9.22
CA LYS A 106 -16.53 11.10 -8.12
C LYS A 106 -15.54 10.62 -7.09
N VAL A 107 -14.81 11.56 -6.52
CA VAL A 107 -13.95 11.35 -5.35
C VAL A 107 -14.63 11.97 -4.13
N TYR A 108 -14.67 11.20 -3.06
CA TYR A 108 -15.20 11.59 -1.77
C TYR A 108 -14.12 11.50 -0.70
N GLU A 109 -14.28 12.33 0.32
CA GLU A 109 -13.61 12.22 1.61
C GLU A 109 -14.56 11.58 2.61
N ILE A 110 -14.04 10.74 3.50
CA ILE A 110 -14.75 10.19 4.66
C ILE A 110 -13.90 10.40 5.92
N ASP A 111 -14.51 10.80 7.03
CA ASP A 111 -13.87 10.86 8.33
C ASP A 111 -14.12 9.58 9.17
N VAL A 112 -13.46 9.48 10.33
CA VAL A 112 -13.59 8.31 11.22
C VAL A 112 -15.00 8.18 11.79
N GLU A 113 -15.79 9.23 11.84
CA GLU A 113 -17.21 9.23 12.23
C GLU A 113 -18.12 8.79 11.09
N GLY A 114 -17.61 8.68 9.84
CA GLY A 114 -18.36 8.28 8.65
C GLY A 114 -19.09 9.42 7.95
N ASN A 115 -18.77 10.67 8.26
CA ASN A 115 -19.26 11.80 7.50
C ASN A 115 -18.53 11.86 6.15
N THR A 116 -19.26 12.07 5.06
CA THR A 116 -18.71 12.11 3.71
C THR A 116 -18.88 13.47 3.07
N ARG A 117 -17.90 13.86 2.24
CA ARG A 117 -17.94 15.09 1.45
C ARG A 117 -17.42 14.78 0.05
N GLU A 118 -18.14 15.22 -0.99
CA GLU A 118 -17.63 15.21 -2.37
C GLU A 118 -16.49 16.19 -2.50
N ILE A 119 -15.38 15.73 -3.11
CA ILE A 119 -14.15 16.50 -3.34
C ILE A 119 -14.10 16.99 -4.77
N LEU A 120 -14.26 16.07 -5.73
CA LEU A 120 -14.20 16.39 -7.14
C LEU A 120 -15.05 15.42 -7.97
N THR A 121 -15.38 15.84 -9.18
CA THR A 121 -16.10 15.04 -10.16
C THR A 121 -15.30 15.03 -11.46
N ILE A 122 -15.06 13.83 -12.01
CA ILE A 122 -14.46 13.65 -13.32
C ILE A 122 -15.46 14.08 -14.39
N ASP A 123 -14.97 14.74 -15.42
CA ASP A 123 -15.74 15.29 -16.52
C ASP A 123 -16.68 14.27 -17.16
N GLU A 124 -17.98 14.59 -17.24
CA GLU A 124 -19.01 13.77 -17.85
C GLU A 124 -18.72 13.49 -19.35
N GLU A 125 -18.09 14.41 -20.08
CA GLU A 125 -17.72 14.20 -21.48
C GLU A 125 -16.67 13.09 -21.63
N LEU A 126 -15.80 12.93 -20.65
CA LEU A 126 -14.79 11.88 -20.64
C LEU A 126 -15.42 10.49 -20.44
N ILE A 127 -16.47 10.39 -19.64
CA ILE A 127 -17.09 9.12 -19.27
C ILE A 127 -18.33 8.75 -20.08
N HIS A 128 -18.90 9.69 -20.81
CA HIS A 128 -20.18 9.47 -21.52
C HIS A 128 -20.13 8.25 -22.45
N GLY A 129 -20.98 7.26 -22.17
CA GLY A 129 -21.06 6.02 -22.94
C GLY A 129 -19.85 5.09 -22.82
N ARG A 130 -18.91 5.35 -21.90
CA ARG A 130 -17.73 4.54 -21.68
C ARG A 130 -17.79 3.82 -20.34
N TRP A 131 -17.17 2.65 -20.30
CA TRP A 131 -17.00 1.90 -19.05
C TRP A 131 -15.86 2.53 -18.22
N ILE A 132 -16.15 2.81 -16.96
CA ILE A 132 -15.15 3.23 -15.98
C ILE A 132 -14.67 1.95 -15.30
N GLU A 133 -13.40 1.60 -15.49
CA GLU A 133 -12.78 0.48 -14.80
C GLU A 133 -12.32 0.93 -13.41
N TRP A 134 -11.64 2.10 -13.35
CA TRP A 134 -11.35 2.84 -12.13
C TRP A 134 -11.03 4.30 -12.43
N ILE A 135 -11.13 5.15 -11.42
CA ILE A 135 -10.75 6.57 -11.50
C ILE A 135 -9.41 6.86 -10.83
N SER A 136 -8.93 5.97 -9.98
CA SER A 136 -7.57 5.96 -9.45
C SER A 136 -7.29 4.63 -8.76
N THR A 137 -6.09 4.11 -8.91
CA THR A 137 -5.61 2.98 -8.10
C THR A 137 -5.41 3.43 -6.66
N HIS A 138 -4.76 4.58 -6.48
CA HIS A 138 -4.54 5.25 -5.20
C HIS A 138 -4.86 6.73 -5.35
N LEU A 139 -5.64 7.29 -4.45
CA LEU A 139 -5.86 8.73 -4.38
C LEU A 139 -4.71 9.35 -3.57
N SER A 140 -3.51 9.35 -4.13
CA SER A 140 -2.33 9.88 -3.45
C SER A 140 -2.41 11.39 -3.33
N VAL A 141 -2.26 11.90 -2.10
CA VAL A 141 -2.25 13.33 -1.80
C VAL A 141 -0.79 13.80 -1.72
N ASN A 142 -0.49 14.94 -2.33
CA ASN A 142 0.88 15.48 -2.32
C ASN A 142 1.30 16.02 -0.93
N SER A 143 2.58 16.32 -0.76
CA SER A 143 3.16 16.74 0.51
C SER A 143 2.61 18.08 1.06
N THR A 144 1.96 18.91 0.22
CA THR A 144 1.26 20.14 0.69
C THR A 144 -0.20 19.89 1.07
N GLY A 145 -0.76 18.71 0.78
CA GLY A 145 -2.16 18.40 1.04
C GLY A 145 -3.15 19.07 0.08
N GLU A 146 -2.69 19.50 -1.11
CA GLU A 146 -3.50 20.30 -2.03
C GLU A 146 -3.89 19.55 -3.31
N LEU A 147 -3.06 18.58 -3.74
CA LEU A 147 -3.22 17.88 -5.01
C LEU A 147 -3.41 16.39 -4.79
N ILE A 148 -4.19 15.77 -5.70
CA ILE A 148 -4.51 14.33 -5.69
C ILE A 148 -4.17 13.76 -7.07
N THR A 149 -3.49 12.61 -7.12
CA THR A 149 -3.29 11.85 -8.38
C THR A 149 -4.56 11.12 -8.80
N LEU A 150 -4.82 11.11 -10.11
CA LEU A 150 -5.90 10.38 -10.75
C LEU A 150 -5.34 9.59 -11.94
N ASP A 151 -5.11 8.29 -11.75
CA ASP A 151 -4.63 7.35 -12.76
C ASP A 151 -5.81 6.53 -13.32
N MET A 152 -6.65 7.20 -14.11
CA MET A 152 -7.93 6.67 -14.60
C MET A 152 -7.77 5.66 -15.71
N TYR A 153 -8.63 4.64 -15.73
CA TYR A 153 -8.79 3.73 -16.86
C TYR A 153 -10.26 3.70 -17.29
N ILE A 154 -10.53 4.35 -18.44
CA ILE A 154 -11.90 4.62 -18.92
C ILE A 154 -12.00 4.27 -20.40
N GLY A 155 -12.92 3.38 -20.75
CA GLY A 155 -13.16 2.97 -22.13
C GLY A 155 -11.93 2.37 -22.81
N GLY A 156 -11.13 1.61 -22.08
CA GLY A 156 -9.93 0.94 -22.58
C GLY A 156 -8.73 1.85 -22.76
N LYS A 157 -8.74 3.07 -22.20
CA LYS A 157 -7.65 4.05 -22.29
C LYS A 157 -7.25 4.56 -20.91
N SER A 158 -5.97 4.82 -20.76
CA SER A 158 -5.41 5.42 -19.55
C SER A 158 -5.42 6.94 -19.64
N TYR A 159 -5.81 7.58 -18.56
CA TYR A 159 -5.78 9.02 -18.42
C TYR A 159 -5.09 9.35 -17.10
N MET A 160 -4.11 10.27 -17.15
CA MET A 160 -3.49 10.82 -15.97
C MET A 160 -4.00 12.23 -15.75
N ALA A 161 -4.44 12.54 -14.56
CA ALA A 161 -4.90 13.86 -14.18
C ALA A 161 -4.49 14.20 -12.74
N ILE A 162 -4.49 15.49 -12.44
CA ILE A 162 -4.28 16.02 -11.09
C ILE A 162 -5.58 16.71 -10.65
N GLY A 163 -6.11 16.26 -9.53
CA GLY A 163 -7.25 16.89 -8.85
C GLY A 163 -6.79 17.88 -7.81
N ASN A 164 -7.45 19.04 -7.72
CA ASN A 164 -7.25 19.96 -6.62
C ASN A 164 -8.21 19.63 -5.47
N TYR A 165 -7.66 19.27 -4.31
CA TYR A 165 -8.40 18.82 -3.14
C TYR A 165 -9.34 19.88 -2.54
N ARG A 166 -9.02 21.19 -2.74
CA ARG A 166 -9.81 22.29 -2.19
C ARG A 166 -10.87 22.80 -3.16
N THR A 167 -10.50 22.96 -4.45
CA THR A 167 -11.38 23.57 -5.46
C THR A 167 -12.22 22.54 -6.20
N GLY A 168 -11.80 21.27 -6.21
CA GLY A 168 -12.42 20.21 -6.99
C GLY A 168 -12.07 20.24 -8.48
N GLU A 169 -11.19 21.15 -8.90
CA GLU A 169 -10.73 21.25 -10.29
C GLU A 169 -9.89 20.02 -10.67
N VAL A 170 -10.09 19.53 -11.90
CA VAL A 170 -9.34 18.41 -12.45
C VAL A 170 -8.58 18.86 -13.69
N THR A 171 -7.26 18.72 -13.68
CA THR A 171 -6.37 19.04 -14.80
C THR A 171 -5.87 17.74 -15.43
N HIS A 172 -6.26 17.49 -16.68
CA HIS A 172 -5.78 16.33 -17.44
C HIS A 172 -4.38 16.60 -18.00
N ILE A 173 -3.43 15.71 -17.72
CA ILE A 173 -2.03 15.85 -18.11
C ILE A 173 -1.61 14.83 -19.18
N MET A 174 -2.27 13.67 -19.25
CA MET A 174 -1.94 12.64 -20.24
C MET A 174 -3.15 11.78 -20.60
N LYS A 175 -3.22 11.38 -21.87
CA LYS A 175 -4.03 10.28 -22.39
C LYS A 175 -3.12 9.30 -23.11
N SER A 176 -3.29 8.00 -22.87
CA SER A 176 -2.43 6.96 -23.43
C SER A 176 -3.21 5.70 -23.80
N GLU A 177 -2.76 5.02 -24.84
CA GLU A 177 -3.16 3.64 -25.15
C GLU A 177 -2.43 2.63 -24.25
N ARG A 178 -1.28 3.03 -23.66
CA ARG A 178 -0.56 2.24 -22.65
C ARG A 178 -1.21 2.44 -21.30
N HIS A 179 -1.24 1.36 -20.53
CA HIS A 179 -1.85 1.36 -19.22
C HIS A 179 -0.87 1.90 -18.17
N TYR A 180 -1.23 3.02 -17.55
CA TYR A 180 -0.51 3.59 -16.40
C TYR A 180 -1.42 3.59 -15.19
N ASN A 181 -0.88 3.13 -14.05
CA ASN A 181 -1.57 3.02 -12.77
C ASN A 181 -0.61 3.26 -11.60
N HIS A 182 -1.07 3.04 -10.38
CA HIS A 182 -0.28 3.17 -9.14
C HIS A 182 0.38 4.54 -8.96
N ALA A 183 -0.27 5.62 -9.39
CA ALA A 183 0.26 6.97 -9.24
C ALA A 183 0.42 7.35 -7.75
N GLN A 184 1.64 7.73 -7.36
CA GLN A 184 1.98 8.06 -5.97
C GLN A 184 2.82 9.33 -5.92
N PHE A 185 2.33 10.37 -5.24
CA PHE A 185 3.11 11.59 -5.01
C PHE A 185 4.33 11.34 -4.14
N SER A 186 5.41 12.05 -4.43
CA SER A 186 6.57 12.14 -3.56
C SER A 186 6.18 12.76 -2.21
N PRO A 187 6.63 12.20 -1.08
CA PRO A 187 6.38 12.79 0.23
C PRO A 187 7.19 14.07 0.48
N THR A 188 8.22 14.34 -0.32
CA THR A 188 9.15 15.47 -0.14
C THR A 188 9.07 16.52 -1.23
N ASP A 189 8.58 16.18 -2.42
CA ASP A 189 8.40 17.12 -3.53
C ASP A 189 6.92 17.13 -3.96
N PRO A 190 6.19 18.25 -3.77
CA PRO A 190 4.75 18.31 -4.04
C PRO A 190 4.38 18.22 -5.54
N ARG A 191 5.36 18.29 -6.41
CA ARG A 191 5.17 18.27 -7.86
C ARG A 191 5.48 16.93 -8.50
N LEU A 192 6.33 16.11 -7.86
CA LEU A 192 6.77 14.82 -8.39
C LEU A 192 5.87 13.67 -7.93
N PHE A 193 5.66 12.72 -8.82
CA PHE A 193 5.01 11.44 -8.52
C PHE A 193 5.59 10.32 -9.39
N ILE A 194 5.50 9.09 -8.91
CA ILE A 194 5.75 7.90 -9.72
C ILE A 194 4.45 7.34 -10.25
N VAL A 195 4.56 6.61 -11.35
CA VAL A 195 3.45 5.88 -11.97
C VAL A 195 3.99 4.62 -12.64
N ASP A 196 3.23 3.54 -12.54
CA ASP A 196 3.58 2.27 -13.16
C ASP A 196 2.99 2.13 -14.56
N GLN A 197 3.78 1.61 -15.48
CA GLN A 197 3.28 1.07 -16.72
C GLN A 197 3.18 -0.45 -16.61
N ASP A 198 1.98 -0.98 -16.40
CA ASP A 198 1.80 -2.41 -16.14
C ASP A 198 1.75 -3.26 -17.41
N TRP A 199 1.04 -2.81 -18.44
CA TRP A 199 0.80 -3.61 -19.64
C TRP A 199 0.29 -2.76 -20.79
N VAL A 200 0.41 -3.32 -21.99
CA VAL A 200 -0.25 -2.81 -23.21
C VAL A 200 -1.26 -3.84 -23.65
N ARG A 201 -2.46 -3.42 -23.99
CA ARG A 201 -3.46 -4.28 -24.62
C ARG A 201 -3.50 -4.00 -26.12
N ASP A 202 -3.35 -5.05 -26.92
CA ASP A 202 -3.61 -4.95 -28.36
C ASP A 202 -5.09 -4.64 -28.59
N PRO A 203 -5.43 -3.54 -29.31
CA PRO A 203 -6.81 -3.11 -29.46
C PRO A 203 -7.65 -4.03 -30.37
N VAL A 204 -7.02 -4.92 -31.13
CA VAL A 204 -7.70 -5.83 -32.06
C VAL A 204 -7.88 -7.21 -31.45
N SER A 205 -6.80 -7.82 -30.95
CA SER A 205 -6.83 -9.17 -30.38
C SER A 205 -7.26 -9.18 -28.92
N GLY A 206 -7.11 -8.07 -28.19
CA GLY A 206 -7.26 -7.99 -26.75
C GLY A 206 -6.10 -8.62 -25.98
N GLU A 207 -5.06 -9.07 -26.68
CA GLU A 207 -3.88 -9.66 -26.05
C GLU A 207 -3.10 -8.64 -25.23
N ARG A 208 -2.57 -9.07 -24.07
CA ARG A 208 -1.72 -8.24 -23.23
C ARG A 208 -0.26 -8.49 -23.56
N PHE A 209 0.48 -7.40 -23.69
CA PHE A 209 1.93 -7.44 -23.85
C PHE A 209 2.60 -6.82 -22.63
N ASP A 210 3.69 -7.45 -22.19
CA ASP A 210 4.55 -6.89 -21.16
C ASP A 210 5.25 -5.62 -21.70
N VAL A 211 5.64 -4.74 -20.79
CA VAL A 211 6.26 -3.45 -21.12
C VAL A 211 7.75 -3.46 -20.77
N ASP A 212 8.52 -2.62 -21.46
CA ASP A 212 9.97 -2.57 -21.30
C ASP A 212 10.39 -1.84 -20.02
N GLN A 213 9.57 -0.91 -19.57
CA GLN A 213 9.85 -0.03 -18.45
C GLN A 213 8.60 0.04 -17.57
N ARG A 214 8.71 -0.37 -16.31
CA ARG A 214 7.56 -0.35 -15.42
C ARG A 214 7.43 0.98 -14.70
N ILE A 215 8.44 1.39 -13.93
CA ILE A 215 8.37 2.54 -13.04
C ILE A 215 8.76 3.80 -13.78
N TRP A 216 7.92 4.83 -13.73
CA TRP A 216 8.14 6.11 -14.39
C TRP A 216 8.08 7.25 -13.39
N LEU A 217 8.99 8.21 -13.48
CA LEU A 217 8.92 9.49 -12.78
C LEU A 217 8.17 10.49 -13.64
N MET A 218 7.25 11.21 -13.03
CA MET A 218 6.43 12.21 -13.68
C MET A 218 6.25 13.43 -12.78
N ASP A 219 6.07 14.62 -13.38
CA ASP A 219 5.63 15.81 -12.66
C ASP A 219 4.23 16.26 -13.10
N ILE A 220 3.63 17.15 -12.31
CA ILE A 220 2.24 17.61 -12.51
C ILE A 220 2.01 18.35 -13.82
N ASP A 221 3.05 18.87 -14.47
CA ASP A 221 2.97 19.57 -15.76
C ASP A 221 3.44 18.69 -16.93
N LYS A 222 3.86 17.46 -16.64
CA LYS A 222 4.48 16.54 -17.61
C LYS A 222 5.74 17.13 -18.27
N THR A 223 6.48 17.95 -17.56
CA THR A 223 7.81 18.41 -18.01
C THR A 223 8.88 17.36 -17.73
N ILE A 224 8.63 16.49 -16.73
CA ILE A 224 9.35 15.25 -16.46
C ILE A 224 8.41 14.10 -16.80
N PHE A 225 8.88 13.19 -17.63
CA PHE A 225 8.22 11.92 -17.93
C PHE A 225 9.30 10.94 -18.41
N GLU A 226 9.96 10.28 -17.49
CA GLU A 226 11.10 9.42 -17.77
C GLU A 226 11.03 8.11 -16.97
N PRO A 227 11.53 7.00 -17.55
CA PRO A 227 11.58 5.74 -16.81
C PRO A 227 12.65 5.80 -15.71
N ILE A 228 12.35 5.17 -14.59
CA ILE A 228 13.33 4.91 -13.54
C ILE A 228 14.22 3.74 -14.00
N ASP A 229 15.54 3.91 -13.86
CA ASP A 229 16.51 2.87 -14.17
C ASP A 229 16.35 2.30 -15.60
N PRO A 230 16.49 3.14 -16.66
CA PRO A 230 16.26 2.73 -18.03
C PRO A 230 17.20 1.59 -18.47
N GLY A 231 16.66 0.59 -19.18
CA GLY A 231 17.38 -0.61 -19.59
C GLY A 231 17.17 -1.81 -18.68
N ASN A 232 16.53 -1.64 -17.53
CA ASN A 232 16.08 -2.73 -16.69
C ASN A 232 14.61 -3.03 -16.99
N TRP A 233 14.38 -4.14 -17.63
CA TRP A 233 13.12 -4.50 -18.26
C TRP A 233 12.25 -5.30 -17.30
N PHE A 234 10.97 -5.01 -17.28
CA PHE A 234 9.99 -5.88 -16.69
C PHE A 234 10.03 -7.24 -17.40
N ARG A 235 10.40 -8.31 -16.68
CA ARG A 235 10.59 -9.69 -17.16
C ARG A 235 11.74 -9.94 -18.15
N HIS A 236 12.58 -8.95 -18.49
CA HIS A 236 13.84 -9.23 -19.18
C HIS A 236 14.94 -9.53 -18.14
N ASN A 237 15.86 -10.42 -18.47
CA ASN A 237 16.96 -10.84 -17.59
C ASN A 237 16.55 -11.42 -16.22
N ASN A 238 15.35 -12.00 -16.10
CA ASN A 238 14.81 -12.57 -14.87
C ASN A 238 14.49 -11.56 -13.74
N SER A 239 14.50 -10.27 -14.00
CA SER A 239 14.04 -9.26 -13.03
C SER A 239 12.56 -8.95 -13.23
N ILE A 240 11.81 -8.85 -12.13
CA ILE A 240 10.41 -8.42 -12.13
C ILE A 240 10.30 -7.27 -11.14
N TYR A 241 10.47 -6.04 -11.63
CA TYR A 241 10.25 -4.84 -10.82
C TYR A 241 8.75 -4.67 -10.55
N CYS A 242 8.38 -4.50 -9.30
CA CYS A 242 7.00 -4.27 -8.92
C CYS A 242 6.90 -3.70 -7.50
N HIS A 243 5.71 -3.32 -7.11
CA HIS A 243 5.39 -2.86 -5.75
C HIS A 243 6.30 -1.74 -5.28
N ASP A 244 6.53 -0.77 -6.18
CA ASP A 244 7.32 0.42 -5.91
C ASP A 244 6.56 1.39 -5.01
N PHE A 245 7.32 2.11 -4.22
CA PHE A 245 6.81 3.09 -3.27
C PHE A 245 7.86 4.14 -2.94
N TRP A 246 7.42 5.26 -2.37
CA TRP A 246 8.31 6.27 -1.82
C TRP A 246 8.66 5.97 -0.36
N SER A 247 9.93 6.01 0.00
CA SER A 247 10.34 6.19 1.40
C SER A 247 10.00 7.60 1.88
N ALA A 248 9.80 7.80 3.18
CA ALA A 248 9.41 9.11 3.71
C ALA A 248 10.44 10.22 3.44
N ASP A 249 11.70 9.87 3.20
CA ASP A 249 12.78 10.78 2.84
C ASP A 249 12.97 10.99 1.32
N GLY A 250 12.03 10.49 0.48
CA GLY A 250 11.93 10.81 -0.94
C GLY A 250 12.77 9.95 -1.88
N TYR A 251 13.12 8.73 -1.48
CA TYR A 251 13.66 7.74 -2.40
C TYR A 251 12.56 6.86 -2.96
N ILE A 252 12.69 6.43 -4.20
CA ILE A 252 11.84 5.38 -4.78
C ILE A 252 12.46 4.04 -4.39
N CYS A 253 11.64 3.13 -3.86
CA CYS A 253 12.06 1.81 -3.42
C CYS A 253 11.20 0.74 -4.09
N TRP A 254 11.80 -0.40 -4.45
CA TRP A 254 11.06 -1.53 -5.04
C TRP A 254 11.79 -2.86 -4.84
N PRO A 255 11.09 -3.98 -4.70
CA PRO A 255 11.65 -5.32 -4.87
C PRO A 255 11.68 -5.74 -6.34
N ASP A 256 12.63 -6.60 -6.69
CA ASP A 256 12.64 -7.28 -8.00
C ASP A 256 12.01 -8.69 -7.97
N LEU A 257 11.34 -9.03 -6.90
CA LEU A 257 10.69 -10.31 -6.61
C LEU A 257 11.63 -11.54 -6.58
N LEU A 258 12.80 -11.46 -7.17
CA LEU A 258 13.70 -12.61 -7.32
C LEU A 258 14.82 -12.62 -6.30
N GLU A 259 15.49 -11.50 -6.11
CA GLU A 259 16.73 -11.49 -5.34
C GLU A 259 16.96 -10.22 -4.51
N TYR A 260 16.52 -9.04 -4.97
CA TYR A 260 16.95 -7.77 -4.41
C TYR A 260 15.80 -6.81 -4.09
N VAL A 261 16.03 -5.96 -3.09
CA VAL A 261 15.28 -4.72 -2.86
C VAL A 261 16.19 -3.54 -3.19
N TYR A 262 15.68 -2.60 -3.94
CA TYR A 262 16.41 -1.43 -4.42
C TYR A 262 15.91 -0.13 -3.79
N GLU A 263 16.80 0.85 -3.75
CA GLU A 263 16.49 2.26 -3.54
C GLU A 263 17.06 3.11 -4.68
N TYR A 264 16.37 4.18 -5.04
CA TYR A 264 16.78 5.09 -6.11
C TYR A 264 16.56 6.54 -5.70
N ASN A 265 17.60 7.35 -5.87
CA ASN A 265 17.50 8.80 -5.65
C ASN A 265 17.14 9.48 -6.96
N VAL A 266 15.98 10.15 -7.00
CA VAL A 266 15.47 10.80 -8.22
C VAL A 266 16.32 11.99 -8.70
N TYR A 267 17.10 12.60 -7.81
CA TYR A 267 17.92 13.77 -8.13
C TYR A 267 19.32 13.38 -8.58
N THR A 268 19.99 12.43 -7.89
CA THR A 268 21.32 11.96 -8.26
C THR A 268 21.32 10.84 -9.30
N LYS A 269 20.17 10.23 -9.54
CA LYS A 269 19.98 9.05 -10.41
C LYS A 269 20.75 7.81 -9.94
N GLU A 270 21.10 7.78 -8.67
CA GLU A 270 21.88 6.70 -8.07
C GLU A 270 20.92 5.59 -7.57
N LYS A 271 21.20 4.35 -8.01
CA LYS A 271 20.51 3.14 -7.61
C LYS A 271 21.41 2.28 -6.74
N ASN A 272 20.88 1.82 -5.60
CA ASN A 272 21.59 0.93 -4.69
C ASN A 272 20.74 -0.31 -4.36
N VAL A 273 21.42 -1.44 -4.14
CA VAL A 273 20.83 -2.61 -3.50
C VAL A 273 20.88 -2.41 -1.99
N VAL A 274 19.72 -2.49 -1.35
CA VAL A 274 19.59 -2.31 0.11
C VAL A 274 19.43 -3.61 0.86
N TRP A 275 18.81 -4.59 0.21
CA TRP A 275 18.55 -5.89 0.81
C TRP A 275 18.64 -6.98 -0.24
N LYS A 276 19.42 -8.02 0.05
CA LYS A 276 19.53 -9.21 -0.81
C LYS A 276 18.59 -10.28 -0.30
N ARG A 277 17.34 -10.20 -0.73
CA ARG A 277 16.29 -11.15 -0.38
C ARG A 277 15.19 -11.12 -1.43
N SER A 278 14.67 -12.31 -1.78
CA SER A 278 13.44 -12.45 -2.57
C SER A 278 12.26 -12.09 -1.69
N VAL A 279 11.55 -11.01 -2.03
CA VAL A 279 10.36 -10.53 -1.33
C VAL A 279 9.32 -10.05 -2.35
N CYS A 280 8.04 -10.06 -1.96
CA CYS A 280 6.97 -9.56 -2.82
C CYS A 280 6.68 -8.08 -2.55
N HIS A 281 6.40 -7.74 -1.31
CA HIS A 281 6.15 -6.36 -0.88
C HIS A 281 7.19 -5.98 0.17
N ALA A 282 7.72 -4.79 0.05
CA ALA A 282 8.64 -4.22 1.04
C ALA A 282 8.14 -2.85 1.47
N HIS A 283 8.55 -2.39 2.65
CA HIS A 283 8.27 -1.05 3.13
C HIS A 283 9.38 -0.56 4.06
N THR A 284 9.66 0.74 3.99
CA THR A 284 10.56 1.47 4.88
C THR A 284 10.10 2.91 5.04
N LEU A 285 10.47 3.57 6.13
CA LEU A 285 10.28 5.01 6.29
C LEU A 285 11.57 5.76 5.95
N ASP A 286 12.69 5.34 6.53
CA ASP A 286 13.98 6.05 6.53
C ASP A 286 15.12 5.26 5.86
N ARG A 287 14.80 4.17 5.18
CA ARG A 287 15.72 3.26 4.49
C ARG A 287 16.73 2.54 5.40
N ARG A 288 16.59 2.70 6.71
CA ARG A 288 17.34 1.96 7.71
C ARG A 288 16.62 0.68 8.10
N LEU A 289 15.37 0.80 8.52
CA LEU A 289 14.54 -0.33 8.92
C LEU A 289 13.62 -0.73 7.78
N TRP A 290 13.56 -2.02 7.49
CA TRP A 290 12.76 -2.58 6.42
C TRP A 290 11.84 -3.66 6.95
N VAL A 291 10.71 -3.82 6.32
CA VAL A 291 9.81 -4.94 6.52
C VAL A 291 9.34 -5.44 5.16
N ALA A 292 9.17 -6.76 5.03
CA ALA A 292 8.71 -7.35 3.78
C ALA A 292 7.98 -8.67 4.03
N ASP A 293 7.14 -9.05 3.05
CA ASP A 293 6.65 -10.42 2.94
C ASP A 293 7.54 -11.22 1.97
N ALA A 294 8.00 -12.37 2.43
CA ALA A 294 9.01 -13.16 1.74
C ALA A 294 8.38 -14.36 1.02
N THR A 295 7.57 -14.08 -0.02
CA THR A 295 7.05 -15.13 -0.89
C THR A 295 6.80 -14.57 -2.29
N PRO A 296 7.70 -14.82 -3.24
CA PRO A 296 7.64 -14.17 -4.55
C PRO A 296 6.47 -14.65 -5.45
N TYR A 297 5.89 -15.81 -5.24
CA TYR A 297 4.85 -16.36 -6.11
C TYR A 297 3.87 -17.25 -5.37
N GLY A 298 2.98 -16.63 -4.63
CA GLY A 298 1.88 -17.35 -3.97
C GLY A 298 2.27 -17.95 -2.63
N TRP A 299 1.28 -18.06 -1.79
CA TRP A 299 1.36 -18.51 -0.43
C TRP A 299 1.82 -19.95 -0.31
N SER A 300 3.02 -20.20 0.16
CA SER A 300 3.34 -21.51 0.71
C SER A 300 4.84 -21.70 0.99
N PRO A 301 5.22 -21.71 2.22
CA PRO A 301 4.82 -20.84 3.33
C PRO A 301 5.33 -19.41 3.14
N CYS A 302 4.63 -18.42 3.70
CA CYS A 302 5.02 -17.01 3.65
C CYS A 302 5.59 -16.57 4.98
N ASP A 303 6.72 -15.85 4.95
CA ASP A 303 7.26 -15.18 6.12
C ASP A 303 6.96 -13.67 6.05
N VAL A 304 6.76 -13.03 7.18
CA VAL A 304 6.87 -11.58 7.31
C VAL A 304 8.16 -11.27 8.05
N VAL A 305 9.04 -10.51 7.42
CA VAL A 305 10.43 -10.33 7.85
C VAL A 305 10.74 -8.87 8.10
N PHE A 306 11.36 -8.59 9.24
CA PHE A 306 11.96 -7.32 9.57
C PHE A 306 13.48 -7.38 9.29
N PHE A 307 14.05 -6.32 8.76
CA PHE A 307 15.46 -6.18 8.49
C PHE A 307 16.00 -4.84 9.02
N ASP A 308 17.01 -4.88 9.83
CA ASP A 308 17.78 -3.71 10.28
C ASP A 308 19.08 -3.63 9.47
N ARG A 309 19.17 -2.65 8.58
CA ARG A 309 20.30 -2.44 7.67
C ARG A 309 21.60 -2.16 8.42
N ASP A 310 21.53 -1.43 9.54
CA ASP A 310 22.73 -1.06 10.31
C ASP A 310 23.39 -2.27 10.95
N SER A 311 22.61 -3.21 11.46
CA SER A 311 23.12 -4.44 12.06
C SER A 311 23.25 -5.60 11.07
N GLY A 312 22.64 -5.47 9.88
CA GLY A 312 22.53 -6.55 8.89
C GLY A 312 21.66 -7.71 9.33
N LYS A 313 20.82 -7.54 10.35
CA LYS A 313 20.02 -8.62 10.94
C LYS A 313 18.61 -8.69 10.40
N GLU A 314 18.16 -9.92 10.19
CA GLU A 314 16.78 -10.25 9.83
C GLU A 314 16.09 -10.96 11.00
N ILE A 315 14.82 -10.64 11.22
CA ILE A 315 13.96 -11.27 12.22
C ILE A 315 12.60 -11.57 11.60
N ASN A 316 12.15 -12.81 11.64
CA ASN A 316 10.80 -13.14 11.24
C ASN A 316 9.82 -12.59 12.27
N ILE A 317 8.87 -11.78 11.80
CA ILE A 317 7.70 -11.36 12.58
C ILE A 317 6.72 -12.51 12.64
N PHE A 318 6.48 -13.12 11.48
CA PHE A 318 5.71 -14.34 11.32
C PHE A 318 6.52 -15.34 10.51
N THR A 319 6.57 -16.56 11.00
CA THR A 319 7.29 -17.67 10.33
C THR A 319 6.31 -18.64 9.74
N ALA A 320 6.47 -18.95 8.44
CA ALA A 320 5.71 -19.96 7.74
C ALA A 320 4.19 -19.81 7.90
N LEU A 321 3.67 -18.61 7.61
CA LEU A 321 2.23 -18.34 7.67
C LEU A 321 1.44 -19.42 6.92
N PRO A 322 0.37 -19.96 7.53
CA PRO A 322 -0.52 -20.89 6.87
C PRO A 322 -1.14 -20.32 5.59
N LYS A 323 -1.43 -21.18 4.63
CA LYS A 323 -2.15 -20.78 3.43
C LYS A 323 -3.53 -20.21 3.79
N PRO A 324 -3.92 -19.06 3.23
CA PRO A 324 -5.26 -18.52 3.43
C PRO A 324 -6.34 -19.51 3.02
N LYS A 325 -7.43 -19.55 3.77
CA LYS A 325 -8.61 -20.37 3.46
C LYS A 325 -9.39 -19.89 2.23
N TYR A 326 -9.22 -18.62 1.87
CA TYR A 326 -10.01 -17.94 0.86
C TYR A 326 -9.27 -17.88 -0.47
N ASP A 327 -10.03 -17.71 -1.55
CA ASP A 327 -9.46 -17.59 -2.90
C ASP A 327 -8.89 -16.18 -3.13
N LYS A 328 -7.61 -16.10 -3.49
CA LYS A 328 -6.94 -14.84 -3.80
C LYS A 328 -7.49 -14.11 -5.03
N SER A 329 -8.26 -14.80 -5.89
CA SER A 329 -8.94 -14.14 -7.01
C SER A 329 -10.06 -13.20 -6.57
N VAL A 330 -10.55 -13.34 -5.33
CA VAL A 330 -11.62 -12.51 -4.75
C VAL A 330 -11.06 -11.48 -3.78
N TYR A 331 -10.04 -11.86 -3.01
CA TYR A 331 -9.41 -11.02 -2.00
C TYR A 331 -7.92 -10.94 -2.23
N HIS A 332 -7.36 -9.77 -1.98
CA HIS A 332 -5.91 -9.62 -2.00
C HIS A 332 -5.35 -10.18 -0.69
N LEU A 333 -4.59 -11.25 -0.74
CA LEU A 333 -4.27 -12.09 0.42
C LEU A 333 -2.83 -11.99 0.91
N ASP A 334 -1.98 -11.23 0.22
CA ASP A 334 -0.58 -11.08 0.62
C ASP A 334 -0.46 -10.25 1.92
N PRO A 335 0.52 -10.50 2.78
CA PRO A 335 0.65 -9.82 4.07
C PRO A 335 0.78 -8.30 4.02
N HIS A 336 1.41 -7.75 2.98
CA HIS A 336 1.61 -6.32 2.79
C HIS A 336 2.04 -5.57 4.07
N PRO A 337 3.19 -5.92 4.64
CA PRO A 337 3.63 -5.26 5.87
C PRO A 337 4.05 -3.82 5.60
N ALA A 338 3.67 -2.92 6.50
CA ALA A 338 4.04 -1.51 6.42
C ALA A 338 4.29 -0.93 7.82
N PHE A 339 5.19 0.04 7.93
CA PHE A 339 5.37 0.78 9.16
C PHE A 339 4.22 1.77 9.39
N SER A 340 3.87 1.98 10.67
CA SER A 340 3.08 3.14 11.08
C SER A 340 3.85 4.44 10.79
N PRO A 341 3.17 5.59 10.64
CA PRO A 341 3.83 6.85 10.32
C PRO A 341 4.93 7.29 11.29
N ASP A 342 4.80 6.92 12.57
CA ASP A 342 5.79 7.19 13.61
C ASP A 342 6.88 6.12 13.73
N GLY A 343 6.83 5.08 12.88
CA GLY A 343 7.77 3.96 12.88
C GLY A 343 7.69 3.04 14.11
N SER A 344 6.68 3.18 14.94
CA SER A 344 6.58 2.45 16.21
C SER A 344 5.93 1.08 16.09
N LEU A 345 5.11 0.87 15.06
CA LEU A 345 4.39 -0.36 14.76
C LEU A 345 4.65 -0.81 13.32
N ILE A 346 4.53 -2.10 13.09
CA ILE A 346 4.36 -2.69 11.77
C ILE A 346 2.95 -3.25 11.71
N VAL A 347 2.19 -2.86 10.69
CA VAL A 347 0.88 -3.45 10.36
C VAL A 347 1.06 -4.44 9.23
N SER A 348 0.43 -5.61 9.31
CA SER A 348 0.40 -6.61 8.24
C SER A 348 -0.86 -7.45 8.30
N MET A 349 -1.21 -8.12 7.22
CA MET A 349 -2.10 -9.27 7.32
C MET A 349 -1.35 -10.47 7.90
N THR A 350 -2.10 -11.35 8.54
CA THR A 350 -1.62 -12.63 9.06
C THR A 350 -2.67 -13.71 8.90
N THR A 351 -2.22 -14.95 8.86
CA THR A 351 -3.10 -16.13 8.72
C THR A 351 -2.82 -17.18 9.81
N VAL A 352 -2.16 -16.78 10.89
CA VAL A 352 -1.74 -17.70 11.97
C VAL A 352 -2.87 -18.46 12.63
N LYS A 353 -4.11 -17.98 12.52
CA LYS A 353 -5.31 -18.67 13.02
C LYS A 353 -5.92 -19.54 11.92
N ASP A 354 -5.31 -20.69 11.69
CA ASP A 354 -5.80 -21.71 10.74
C ASP A 354 -6.13 -21.19 9.34
N GLY A 355 -5.35 -20.23 8.84
CA GLY A 355 -5.55 -19.64 7.52
C GLY A 355 -6.65 -18.58 7.44
N GLU A 356 -7.24 -18.18 8.57
CA GLU A 356 -8.14 -17.01 8.64
C GLU A 356 -7.34 -15.73 8.39
N ILE A 357 -7.95 -14.77 7.69
CA ILE A 357 -7.28 -13.50 7.37
C ILE A 357 -7.57 -12.48 8.45
N ASP A 358 -6.53 -12.03 9.12
CA ASP A 358 -6.56 -11.06 10.19
C ASP A 358 -5.52 -9.96 10.00
N ILE A 359 -5.65 -8.88 10.77
CA ILE A 359 -4.68 -7.79 10.85
C ILE A 359 -3.85 -7.97 12.11
N ALA A 360 -2.54 -7.85 11.97
CA ALA A 360 -1.61 -7.86 13.08
C ALA A 360 -0.84 -6.55 13.19
N LEU A 361 -0.58 -6.13 14.42
CA LEU A 361 0.26 -4.99 14.78
C LEU A 361 1.45 -5.49 15.60
N THR A 362 2.67 -5.24 15.11
CA THR A 362 3.91 -5.70 15.76
C THR A 362 4.71 -4.49 16.22
N PRO A 363 5.07 -4.39 17.53
CA PRO A 363 5.90 -3.30 18.05
C PRO A 363 7.34 -3.36 17.51
N VAL A 364 7.79 -2.30 16.84
CA VAL A 364 9.16 -2.19 16.28
C VAL A 364 10.22 -2.24 17.36
N LYS A 365 9.93 -1.69 18.55
CA LYS A 365 10.87 -1.74 19.69
C LYS A 365 11.28 -3.16 20.05
N GLU A 366 10.35 -4.11 20.02
CA GLU A 366 10.65 -5.51 20.31
C GLU A 366 11.61 -6.13 19.30
N LEU A 367 11.45 -5.80 18.03
CA LEU A 367 12.32 -6.25 16.95
C LEU A 367 13.75 -5.68 17.10
N LEU A 368 13.86 -4.39 17.42
CA LEU A 368 15.13 -3.74 17.68
C LEU A 368 15.84 -4.31 18.92
N ASP A 369 15.11 -4.61 19.98
CA ASP A 369 15.67 -5.24 21.18
C ASP A 369 16.24 -6.63 20.85
N LYS A 370 15.55 -7.43 20.03
CA LYS A 370 16.04 -8.73 19.54
C LYS A 370 17.29 -8.57 18.63
N CYS A 371 17.33 -7.55 17.77
CA CYS A 371 18.54 -7.26 16.99
C CYS A 371 19.77 -7.00 17.86
N ARG A 372 19.61 -6.36 19.02
CA ARG A 372 20.70 -6.06 19.94
C ARG A 372 21.18 -7.30 20.73
N ILE A 373 20.26 -8.14 21.21
CA ILE A 373 20.57 -9.34 22.00
C ILE A 373 21.45 -10.32 21.22
N PHE A 374 21.19 -10.51 19.93
CA PHE A 374 22.02 -11.37 19.07
C PHE A 374 23.37 -10.74 18.66
N GLY A 375 23.66 -9.49 19.08
CA GLY A 375 24.92 -8.78 18.78
C GLY A 375 26.03 -8.95 19.85
N THR A 376 25.70 -9.54 20.99
CA THR A 376 26.68 -9.71 22.10
C THR A 376 27.33 -11.10 22.15
N SER A 377 27.13 -11.93 21.13
CA SER A 377 27.74 -13.25 21.02
C SER A 377 28.82 -13.23 19.94
N VAL A 378 29.93 -12.55 20.19
CA VAL A 378 31.24 -12.74 19.50
C VAL A 378 32.31 -12.69 20.57
#